data_78f9c21d6824ae0ea34ecf1defa49c51
#
_entry.id   78f9c21d6824ae0ea34ecf1defa49c51
#
_cell.length_a   1.000
_cell.length_b   1.000
_cell.length_c   1.000
_cell.angle_alpha   90.00
_cell.angle_beta   90.00
_cell.angle_gamma   90.00
#
_symmetry.space_group_name_H-M   'P 1'
#
loop_
_entity.id
_entity.type
_entity.pdbx_description
1 polymer ?
#
loop_
_entity_poly.entity_id
_entity_poly.type
_entity_poly.pdbx_seq_one_letter_code
_entity_poly.pdbx_strand_id
1 'polypeptide(L)'
;MKKPRKVHPADAANAETLARAVRFDVALFLGTGRYARASAPTLEGARIEAQRLVAENPSPFGRRMPLIYGVTTEGRAALITSN
;
A
#
# COMPACT_ATOMS: atom_id res chain seq x y z
N MET A 1 33.93 -1.12 1.65
CA MET A 1 32.96 -0.05 1.65
C MET A 1 31.87 -0.29 0.62
N LYS A 2 30.65 -0.22 1.00
CA LYS A 2 29.54 -0.42 0.07
C LYS A 2 29.37 0.79 -0.82
N LYS A 3 29.23 0.56 -2.11
CA LYS A 3 28.84 1.61 -3.03
C LYS A 3 27.39 2.01 -2.75
N PRO A 4 27.06 3.30 -2.82
CA PRO A 4 25.68 3.71 -2.72
C PRO A 4 24.87 3.04 -3.83
N ARG A 5 23.72 2.52 -3.46
CA ARG A 5 22.84 1.88 -4.43
C ARG A 5 22.26 2.96 -5.35
N LYS A 6 22.38 2.74 -6.64
CA LYS A 6 21.69 3.61 -7.59
C LYS A 6 20.17 3.45 -7.42
N VAL A 7 19.50 4.56 -7.24
CA VAL A 7 18.05 4.56 -7.17
C VAL A 7 17.50 4.37 -8.58
N HIS A 8 16.69 3.33 -8.76
CA HIS A 8 16.02 3.12 -10.03
C HIS A 8 15.05 4.28 -10.30
N PRO A 9 14.94 4.77 -11.57
CA PRO A 9 14.00 5.86 -11.86
C PRO A 9 12.56 5.61 -11.40
N ALA A 10 12.08 4.37 -11.47
CA ALA A 10 10.76 4.04 -10.98
C ALA A 10 10.67 4.19 -9.46
N ASP A 11 11.73 3.82 -8.73
CA ASP A 11 11.75 3.97 -7.27
C ASP A 11 11.78 5.45 -6.87
N ALA A 12 12.51 6.27 -7.62
CA ALA A 12 12.54 7.70 -7.36
C ALA A 12 11.17 8.34 -7.59
N ALA A 13 10.48 7.97 -8.67
CA ALA A 13 9.14 8.45 -8.96
C ALA A 13 8.14 8.01 -7.90
N ASN A 14 8.24 6.77 -7.43
CA ASN A 14 7.38 6.25 -6.37
C ASN A 14 7.64 6.98 -5.05
N ALA A 15 8.89 7.22 -4.69
CA ALA A 15 9.25 7.95 -3.49
C ALA A 15 8.68 9.37 -3.51
N GLU A 16 8.75 10.04 -4.67
CA GLU A 16 8.17 11.38 -4.83
C GLU A 16 6.66 11.34 -4.67
N THR A 17 5.99 10.38 -5.29
CA THR A 17 4.54 10.21 -5.17
C THR A 17 4.15 9.99 -3.71
N LEU A 18 4.88 9.13 -2.99
CA LEU A 18 4.59 8.86 -1.58
C LEU A 18 4.83 10.07 -0.70
N ALA A 19 5.84 10.89 -1.01
CA ALA A 19 6.10 12.12 -0.27
C ALA A 19 4.96 13.14 -0.41
N ARG A 20 4.22 13.08 -1.52
CA ARG A 20 3.10 13.98 -1.80
C ARG A 20 1.74 13.36 -1.50
N ALA A 21 1.72 12.14 -0.98
CA ALA A 21 0.46 11.44 -0.71
C ALA A 21 -0.37 12.18 0.33
N VAL A 22 -1.65 12.34 0.05
CA VAL A 22 -2.61 13.00 0.94
C VAL A 22 -3.58 12.00 1.56
N ARG A 23 -3.60 10.79 1.03
CA ARG A 23 -4.35 9.68 1.61
C ARG A 23 -3.65 8.38 1.28
N PHE A 24 -4.07 7.31 1.95
CA PHE A 24 -3.53 5.98 1.74
C PHE A 24 -4.68 5.02 1.53
N ASP A 25 -4.67 4.33 0.39
CA ASP A 25 -5.70 3.38 0.03
C ASP A 25 -5.20 1.96 0.31
N VAL A 26 -6.09 1.12 0.84
CA VAL A 26 -5.79 -0.28 1.15
C VAL A 26 -6.63 -1.15 0.24
N ALA A 27 -6.02 -2.19 -0.33
CA ALA A 27 -6.71 -3.19 -1.13
C ALA A 27 -6.31 -4.57 -0.65
N LEU A 28 -7.30 -5.43 -0.43
CA LEU A 28 -7.08 -6.81 -0.03
C LEU A 28 -7.76 -7.72 -1.06
N PHE A 29 -6.96 -8.51 -1.76
CA PHE A 29 -7.48 -9.43 -2.77
C PHE A 29 -8.19 -10.60 -2.09
N LEU A 30 -9.44 -10.84 -2.48
CA LEU A 30 -10.28 -11.89 -1.90
C LEU A 30 -10.45 -13.10 -2.82
N GLY A 31 -9.86 -13.06 -4.01
CA GLY A 31 -10.03 -14.10 -5.03
C GLY A 31 -11.12 -13.76 -6.03
N THR A 32 -11.07 -14.37 -7.21
CA THR A 32 -12.06 -14.22 -8.27
C THR A 32 -12.38 -12.75 -8.63
N GLY A 33 -11.36 -11.90 -8.65
CA GLY A 33 -11.52 -10.49 -9.01
C GLY A 33 -12.18 -9.63 -7.94
N ARG A 34 -12.34 -10.14 -6.73
CA ARG A 34 -12.96 -9.39 -5.61
C ARG A 34 -11.88 -8.78 -4.73
N TYR A 35 -12.14 -7.59 -4.25
CA TYR A 35 -11.26 -6.86 -3.34
C TYR A 35 -12.06 -6.24 -2.21
N ALA A 36 -11.49 -6.30 -1.00
CA ALA A 36 -11.92 -5.44 0.09
C ALA A 36 -11.06 -4.18 0.05
N ARG A 37 -11.66 -3.03 0.27
CA ARG A 37 -10.97 -1.74 0.17
C ARG A 37 -11.26 -0.87 1.38
N ALA A 38 -10.27 -0.04 1.72
CA ALA A 38 -10.42 0.98 2.75
C ALA A 38 -9.46 2.13 2.41
N SER A 39 -9.62 3.25 3.07
CA SER A 39 -8.68 4.35 2.93
C SER A 39 -8.51 5.08 4.26
N ALA A 40 -7.41 5.79 4.42
CA ALA A 40 -7.11 6.54 5.61
C ALA A 40 -6.26 7.76 5.24
N PRO A 41 -6.32 8.84 6.03
CA PRO A 41 -5.53 10.04 5.75
C PRO A 41 -4.04 9.89 6.10
N THR A 42 -3.69 8.86 6.87
CA THR A 42 -2.30 8.61 7.27
C THR A 42 -1.90 7.17 6.99
N LEU A 43 -0.60 6.95 6.87
CA LEU A 43 -0.08 5.59 6.68
C LEU A 43 -0.39 4.71 7.89
N GLU A 44 -0.26 5.24 9.09
CA GLU A 44 -0.60 4.50 10.30
C GLU A 44 -2.06 4.06 10.30
N GLY A 45 -2.96 4.97 9.96
CA GLY A 45 -4.39 4.66 9.82
C GLY A 45 -4.64 3.60 8.77
N ALA A 46 -3.92 3.67 7.64
CA ALA A 46 -4.05 2.66 6.59
C ALA A 46 -3.58 1.28 7.05
N ARG A 47 -2.52 1.22 7.86
CA ARG A 47 -2.06 -0.06 8.42
C ARG A 47 -3.09 -0.67 9.37
N ILE A 48 -3.74 0.16 10.16
CA ILE A 48 -4.83 -0.28 11.04
C ILE A 48 -5.99 -0.82 10.20
N GLU A 49 -6.37 -0.11 9.13
CA GLU A 49 -7.42 -0.56 8.22
C GLU A 49 -7.03 -1.86 7.52
N ALA A 50 -5.75 -2.01 7.13
CA ALA A 50 -5.28 -3.23 6.51
C ALA A 50 -5.43 -4.44 7.46
N GLN A 51 -5.08 -4.27 8.71
CA GLN A 51 -5.25 -5.33 9.72
C GLN A 51 -6.72 -5.66 9.93
N ARG A 52 -7.58 -4.65 9.94
CA ARG A 52 -9.02 -4.85 10.09
C ARG A 52 -9.58 -5.67 8.91
N LEU A 53 -9.19 -5.31 7.68
CA LEU A 53 -9.65 -6.04 6.50
C LEU A 53 -9.19 -7.50 6.52
N VAL A 54 -7.96 -7.75 6.93
CA VAL A 54 -7.45 -9.13 7.05
C VAL A 54 -8.25 -9.90 8.09
N ALA A 55 -8.53 -9.29 9.23
CA ALA A 55 -9.30 -9.94 10.30
C ALA A 55 -10.74 -10.23 9.89
N GLU A 56 -11.36 -9.35 9.11
CA GLU A 56 -12.74 -9.51 8.63
C GLU A 56 -12.86 -10.50 7.48
N ASN A 57 -11.76 -10.83 6.81
CA ASN A 57 -11.76 -11.69 5.63
C ASN A 57 -10.73 -12.81 5.79
N PRO A 58 -10.93 -13.73 6.73
CA PRO A 58 -9.98 -14.82 6.93
C PRO A 58 -9.89 -15.73 5.70
N SER A 59 -8.71 -16.27 5.47
CA SER A 59 -8.47 -17.16 4.35
C SER A 59 -8.09 -18.55 4.85
N PRO A 60 -8.72 -19.61 4.32
CA PRO A 60 -8.35 -20.99 4.68
C PRO A 60 -7.00 -21.40 4.06
N PHE A 61 -6.48 -20.65 3.12
CA PHE A 61 -5.27 -21.02 2.39
C PHE A 61 -4.04 -20.25 2.86
N GLY A 62 -4.13 -19.53 3.97
CA GLY A 62 -3.00 -18.78 4.50
C GLY A 62 -3.32 -17.31 4.69
N ARG A 63 -2.28 -16.54 4.99
CA ARG A 63 -2.44 -15.11 5.21
C ARG A 63 -2.70 -14.35 3.93
N ARG A 64 -3.70 -13.50 3.96
CA ARG A 64 -3.89 -12.52 2.91
C ARG A 64 -2.93 -11.34 3.14
N MET A 65 -2.37 -10.83 2.06
CA MET A 65 -1.43 -9.71 2.11
C MET A 65 -2.11 -8.45 1.59
N PRO A 66 -2.45 -7.50 2.46
CA PRO A 66 -3.02 -6.25 2.00
C PRO A 66 -1.97 -5.39 1.31
N LEU A 67 -2.41 -4.65 0.31
CA LEU A 67 -1.58 -3.68 -0.39
C LEU A 67 -1.99 -2.28 0.03
N ILE A 68 -1.01 -1.42 0.29
CA ILE A 68 -1.25 -0.03 0.68
C ILE A 68 -0.64 0.87 -0.38
N TYR A 69 -1.41 1.83 -0.86
CA TYR A 69 -0.98 2.81 -1.86
C TYR A 69 -1.08 4.21 -1.28
N GLY A 70 -0.01 5.01 -1.46
CA GLY A 70 -0.11 6.44 -1.21
C GLY A 70 -0.69 7.12 -2.43
N VAL A 71 -1.65 8.01 -2.26
CA VAL A 71 -2.36 8.67 -3.35
C VAL A 71 -2.23 10.19 -3.21
N THR A 72 -1.84 10.85 -4.29
CA THR A 72 -1.70 12.30 -4.33
C THR A 72 -3.02 12.98 -4.68
N THR A 73 -3.05 14.32 -4.56
CA THR A 73 -4.23 15.11 -4.95
C THR A 73 -4.55 14.98 -6.43
N GLU A 74 -3.54 14.72 -7.28
CA GLU A 74 -3.75 14.53 -8.71
C GLU A 74 -4.21 13.12 -9.07
N GLY A 75 -4.34 12.25 -8.09
CA GLY A 75 -4.77 10.87 -8.34
C GLY A 75 -3.65 9.90 -8.66
N ARG A 76 -2.39 10.32 -8.53
CA ARG A 76 -1.25 9.40 -8.67
C ARG A 76 -1.16 8.49 -7.46
N ALA A 77 -0.91 7.23 -7.71
CA ALA A 77 -0.78 6.23 -6.67
C ALA A 77 0.55 5.49 -6.77
N ALA A 78 1.14 5.19 -5.63
CA ALA A 78 2.35 4.38 -5.56
C ALA A 78 2.21 3.36 -4.45
N LEU A 79 2.61 2.13 -4.74
CA LEU A 79 2.58 1.03 -3.79
C LEU A 79 3.61 1.26 -2.70
N ILE A 80 3.20 1.11 -1.46
CA ILE A 80 4.12 1.14 -0.33
C ILE A 80 4.64 -0.28 -0.13
N THR A 81 5.93 -0.46 -0.37
CA THR A 81 6.59 -1.72 -0.09
C THR A 81 7.11 -1.67 1.33
N SER A 82 6.64 -2.59 2.16
CA SER A 82 7.17 -2.73 3.51
C SER A 82 8.38 -3.65 3.49
N ASN A 83 9.36 -3.27 4.22
CA ASN A 83 10.53 -4.12 4.44
C ASN A 83 10.45 -4.81 5.77
#